data_7e503fe5926c3300f40573842ceae95b
#
_entry.id   7e503fe5926c3300f40573842ceae95b
#
_cell.length_a   1.000
_cell.length_b   1.000
_cell.length_c   1.000
_cell.angle_alpha   90.00
_cell.angle_beta   90.00
_cell.angle_gamma   90.00
#
_symmetry.space_group_name_H-M   'P 1'
#
loop_
_entity.id
_entity.type
_entity.pdbx_description
1 polymer ?
#
loop_
_entity_poly.entity_id
_entity_poly.type
_entity_poly.pdbx_seq_one_letter_code
_entity_poly.pdbx_strand_id
1 'polypeptide(L)'
;MTIRKAALQIAAVVLLILMAFNTYLAIDHLKRIQATAALSLESSGVQAGIARVWQDFTDMETGQRGYLLTDDPAYLQPYVDAKNGIATDLANLRSALTNRPQSEQALETQLESLAASKQTEIERTIALRQQGYRHRAFQLVQTNQGKQYSDQARSLVSSLSSMENSRFAALEKQRDANSSQAMSQTIAANLCLLGLTAGLFLLVRFYERALEQQAAQSRQALVERDSQLEKLIRLMSAAGDQTRAQIAVIEENVRLLLEKYDGFLPPLGYACAQQIKQATAELEQLRGDLLGHPESDIHEQAA
;
A
#
# COMPACT_ATOMS: atom_id res chain seq x y z
N MET A 1 -39.03 -35.42 1.72
CA MET A 1 -37.58 -35.57 2.02
C MET A 1 -36.69 -34.95 0.97
N THR A 2 -37.01 -34.94 -0.31
CA THR A 2 -36.25 -34.39 -1.45
C THR A 2 -36.17 -32.89 -1.48
N ILE A 3 -37.27 -32.17 -1.21
CA ILE A 3 -37.31 -30.69 -1.24
C ILE A 3 -36.41 -30.07 -0.16
N ARG A 4 -36.28 -30.74 1.01
CA ARG A 4 -35.42 -30.28 2.12
C ARG A 4 -33.94 -30.40 1.81
N LYS A 5 -33.50 -31.47 1.15
CA LYS A 5 -32.11 -31.65 0.70
C LYS A 5 -31.74 -30.58 -0.35
N ALA A 6 -32.66 -30.29 -1.28
CA ALA A 6 -32.48 -29.27 -2.30
C ALA A 6 -32.31 -27.88 -1.70
N ALA A 7 -33.13 -27.47 -0.72
CA ALA A 7 -33.02 -26.15 -0.08
C ALA A 7 -31.69 -25.99 0.67
N LEU A 8 -31.21 -27.00 1.36
CA LEU A 8 -29.91 -26.98 2.05
C LEU A 8 -28.73 -26.91 1.05
N GLN A 9 -28.83 -27.65 -0.04
CA GLN A 9 -27.82 -27.60 -1.11
C GLN A 9 -27.79 -26.23 -1.79
N ILE A 10 -28.95 -25.64 -2.05
CA ILE A 10 -29.04 -24.28 -2.63
C ILE A 10 -28.43 -23.26 -1.66
N ALA A 11 -28.74 -23.33 -0.37
CA ALA A 11 -28.16 -22.43 0.63
C ALA A 11 -26.65 -22.57 0.74
N ALA A 12 -26.12 -23.80 0.73
CA ALA A 12 -24.67 -24.05 0.71
C ALA A 12 -23.99 -23.50 -0.56
N VAL A 13 -24.61 -23.70 -1.72
CA VAL A 13 -24.11 -23.17 -3.00
C VAL A 13 -24.11 -21.64 -3.00
N VAL A 14 -25.17 -21.01 -2.52
CA VAL A 14 -25.22 -19.53 -2.39
C VAL A 14 -24.15 -19.03 -1.45
N LEU A 15 -23.93 -19.68 -0.33
CA LEU A 15 -22.87 -19.34 0.62
C LEU A 15 -21.48 -19.44 -0.04
N LEU A 16 -21.21 -20.52 -0.76
CA LEU A 16 -19.96 -20.72 -1.48
C LEU A 16 -19.73 -19.65 -2.56
N ILE A 17 -20.78 -19.29 -3.30
CA ILE A 17 -20.71 -18.22 -4.32
C ILE A 17 -20.36 -16.89 -3.68
N LEU A 18 -21.01 -16.55 -2.56
CA LEU A 18 -20.75 -15.30 -1.84
C LEU A 18 -19.33 -15.25 -1.25
N MET A 19 -18.85 -16.38 -0.75
CA MET A 19 -17.48 -16.51 -0.28
C MET A 19 -16.46 -16.33 -1.40
N ALA A 20 -16.69 -16.99 -2.53
CA ALA A 20 -15.84 -16.85 -3.72
C ALA A 20 -15.85 -15.37 -4.22
N PHE A 21 -17.01 -14.73 -4.21
CA PHE A 21 -17.15 -13.32 -4.57
C PHE A 21 -16.41 -12.39 -3.60
N ASN A 22 -16.53 -12.61 -2.28
CA ASN A 22 -15.79 -11.83 -1.28
C ASN A 22 -14.27 -12.00 -1.43
N THR A 23 -13.80 -13.23 -1.68
CA THR A 23 -12.39 -13.52 -1.95
C THR A 23 -11.93 -12.81 -3.23
N TYR A 24 -12.74 -12.84 -4.29
CA TYR A 24 -12.45 -12.13 -5.52
C TYR A 24 -12.29 -10.61 -5.29
N LEU A 25 -13.21 -9.99 -4.55
CA LEU A 25 -13.14 -8.57 -4.19
C LEU A 25 -11.88 -8.25 -3.41
N ALA A 26 -11.49 -9.09 -2.45
CA ALA A 26 -10.28 -8.92 -1.65
C ALA A 26 -9.01 -8.98 -2.52
N ILE A 27 -8.94 -9.92 -3.47
CA ILE A 27 -7.82 -10.06 -4.39
C ILE A 27 -7.72 -8.85 -5.34
N ASP A 28 -8.85 -8.41 -5.90
CA ASP A 28 -8.89 -7.22 -6.78
C ASP A 28 -8.43 -5.96 -6.02
N HIS A 29 -8.87 -5.81 -4.78
CA HIS A 29 -8.46 -4.72 -3.92
C HIS A 29 -6.96 -4.74 -3.62
N LEU A 30 -6.39 -5.91 -3.31
CA LEU A 30 -4.96 -6.07 -3.07
C LEU A 30 -4.13 -5.68 -4.32
N LYS A 31 -4.57 -6.09 -5.50
CA LYS A 31 -3.92 -5.72 -6.77
C LYS A 31 -3.92 -4.21 -7.00
N ARG A 32 -5.02 -3.52 -6.69
CA ARG A 32 -5.13 -2.05 -6.80
C ARG A 32 -4.19 -1.33 -5.83
N ILE A 33 -4.09 -1.81 -4.58
CA ILE A 33 -3.14 -1.27 -3.59
C ILE A 33 -1.70 -1.42 -4.09
N GLN A 34 -1.33 -2.60 -4.60
CA GLN A 34 0.02 -2.85 -5.12
C GLN A 34 0.36 -1.95 -6.31
N ALA A 35 -0.58 -1.77 -7.25
CA ALA A 35 -0.40 -0.89 -8.39
C ALA A 35 -0.18 0.58 -7.95
N THR A 36 -0.97 1.07 -7.00
CA THR A 36 -0.84 2.44 -6.49
C THR A 36 0.48 2.63 -5.71
N ALA A 37 0.91 1.62 -4.95
CA ALA A 37 2.19 1.65 -4.24
C ALA A 37 3.38 1.72 -5.20
N ALA A 38 3.35 0.97 -6.31
CA ALA A 38 4.38 1.02 -7.35
C ALA A 38 4.49 2.42 -7.96
N LEU A 39 3.36 3.06 -8.29
CA LEU A 39 3.33 4.43 -8.81
C LEU A 39 3.85 5.46 -7.79
N SER A 40 3.57 5.28 -6.50
CA SER A 40 4.10 6.15 -5.45
C SER A 40 5.62 6.02 -5.29
N LEU A 41 6.18 4.81 -5.42
CA LEU A 41 7.62 4.59 -5.41
C LEU A 41 8.31 5.24 -6.62
N GLU A 42 7.72 5.13 -7.80
CA GLU A 42 8.21 5.79 -9.01
C GLU A 42 8.23 7.31 -8.84
N SER A 43 7.15 7.91 -8.32
CA SER A 43 7.05 9.33 -8.03
C SER A 43 8.11 9.78 -7.02
N SER A 44 8.31 9.02 -5.95
CA SER A 44 9.36 9.30 -4.95
C SER A 44 10.76 9.23 -5.56
N GLY A 45 10.98 8.32 -6.51
CA GLY A 45 12.23 8.21 -7.26
C GLY A 45 12.53 9.46 -8.10
N VAL A 46 11.52 9.99 -8.79
CA VAL A 46 11.63 11.25 -9.55
C VAL A 46 11.93 12.42 -8.62
N GLN A 47 11.21 12.57 -7.50
CA GLN A 47 11.46 13.63 -6.53
C GLN A 47 12.88 13.56 -5.97
N ALA A 48 13.37 12.37 -5.61
CA ALA A 48 14.73 12.19 -5.15
C ALA A 48 15.77 12.53 -6.24
N GLY A 49 15.50 12.21 -7.50
CA GLY A 49 16.35 12.58 -8.63
C GLY A 49 16.42 14.10 -8.81
N ILE A 50 15.30 14.79 -8.77
CA ILE A 50 15.22 16.26 -8.84
C ILE A 50 16.03 16.90 -7.71
N ALA A 51 15.87 16.40 -6.48
CA ALA A 51 16.57 16.93 -5.31
C ALA A 51 18.08 16.72 -5.41
N ARG A 52 18.57 15.59 -5.89
CA ARG A 52 20.01 15.33 -6.11
C ARG A 52 20.60 16.26 -7.15
N VAL A 53 19.96 16.39 -8.31
CA VAL A 53 20.42 17.34 -9.35
C VAL A 53 20.48 18.77 -8.81
N TRP A 54 19.49 19.20 -8.04
CA TRP A 54 19.50 20.50 -7.41
C TRP A 54 20.62 20.66 -6.38
N GLN A 55 20.91 19.62 -5.59
CA GLN A 55 22.01 19.59 -4.64
C GLN A 55 23.35 19.77 -5.38
N ASP A 56 23.57 19.08 -6.48
CA ASP A 56 24.78 19.21 -7.30
C ASP A 56 24.99 20.64 -7.80
N PHE A 57 23.94 21.30 -8.30
CA PHE A 57 24.01 22.72 -8.68
C PHE A 57 24.44 23.59 -7.51
N THR A 58 23.92 23.35 -6.33
CA THR A 58 24.22 24.11 -5.11
C THR A 58 25.64 23.88 -4.62
N ASP A 59 26.09 22.60 -4.64
CA ASP A 59 27.41 22.21 -4.19
C ASP A 59 28.52 22.69 -5.14
N MET A 60 28.26 22.67 -6.46
CA MET A 60 29.16 23.26 -7.44
C MET A 60 29.38 24.77 -7.17
N GLU A 61 28.31 25.50 -6.91
CA GLU A 61 28.39 26.93 -6.62
C GLU A 61 29.03 27.20 -5.27
N THR A 62 28.73 26.40 -4.26
CA THR A 62 29.31 26.55 -2.91
C THR A 62 30.82 26.34 -2.94
N GLY A 63 31.28 25.25 -3.60
CA GLY A 63 32.70 24.99 -3.77
C GLY A 63 33.44 26.10 -4.52
N GLN A 64 32.88 26.58 -5.65
CA GLN A 64 33.43 27.72 -6.39
C GLN A 64 33.57 28.94 -5.50
N ARG A 65 32.51 29.38 -4.82
CA ARG A 65 32.52 30.59 -3.97
C ARG A 65 33.50 30.46 -2.81
N GLY A 66 33.52 29.31 -2.14
CA GLY A 66 34.45 29.06 -1.05
C GLY A 66 35.90 29.20 -1.50
N TYR A 67 36.25 28.58 -2.61
CA TYR A 67 37.60 28.67 -3.18
C TYR A 67 37.97 30.08 -3.62
N LEU A 68 37.09 30.81 -4.31
CA LEU A 68 37.36 32.15 -4.75
C LEU A 68 37.62 33.11 -3.58
N LEU A 69 36.98 32.93 -2.44
CA LEU A 69 37.12 33.77 -1.25
C LEU A 69 38.41 33.41 -0.48
N THR A 70 38.68 32.14 -0.27
CA THR A 70 39.74 31.65 0.64
C THR A 70 41.07 31.37 -0.04
N ASP A 71 41.07 31.04 -1.34
CA ASP A 71 42.20 30.48 -2.10
C ASP A 71 42.66 29.10 -1.61
N ASP A 72 41.89 28.49 -0.77
CA ASP A 72 42.17 27.14 -0.22
C ASP A 72 41.49 26.08 -1.07
N PRO A 73 42.26 25.18 -1.73
CA PRO A 73 41.73 24.09 -2.54
C PRO A 73 40.79 23.15 -1.80
N ALA A 74 40.85 23.05 -0.47
CA ALA A 74 39.97 22.24 0.34
C ALA A 74 38.48 22.64 0.15
N TYR A 75 38.21 23.90 -0.11
CA TYR A 75 36.85 24.36 -0.40
C TYR A 75 36.30 23.93 -1.76
N LEU A 76 37.13 23.38 -2.65
CA LEU A 76 36.66 22.85 -3.94
C LEU A 76 36.02 21.42 -3.81
N GLN A 77 36.14 20.79 -2.65
CA GLN A 77 35.61 19.39 -2.50
C GLN A 77 34.14 19.27 -2.91
N PRO A 78 33.19 20.14 -2.47
CA PRO A 78 31.82 20.06 -2.91
C PRO A 78 31.62 20.18 -4.43
N TYR A 79 32.41 21.05 -5.07
CA TYR A 79 32.42 21.19 -6.53
C TYR A 79 32.90 19.91 -7.23
N VAL A 80 33.98 19.30 -6.74
CA VAL A 80 34.56 18.08 -7.34
C VAL A 80 33.58 16.92 -7.23
N ASP A 81 32.96 16.74 -6.08
CA ASP A 81 31.99 15.68 -5.84
C ASP A 81 30.76 15.85 -6.73
N ALA A 82 30.18 17.05 -6.76
CA ALA A 82 29.04 17.38 -7.59
C ALA A 82 29.33 17.26 -9.09
N LYS A 83 30.51 17.72 -9.55
CA LYS A 83 30.96 17.58 -10.94
C LYS A 83 31.02 16.12 -11.37
N ASN A 84 31.50 15.24 -10.51
CA ASN A 84 31.59 13.80 -10.79
C ASN A 84 30.24 13.09 -10.73
N GLY A 85 29.30 13.58 -9.91
CA GLY A 85 27.97 13.00 -9.67
C GLY A 85 26.90 13.43 -10.66
N ILE A 86 26.90 14.71 -11.07
CA ILE A 86 25.78 15.34 -11.78
C ILE A 86 25.36 14.65 -13.09
N ALA A 87 26.32 14.13 -13.85
CA ALA A 87 26.01 13.39 -15.09
C ALA A 87 25.24 12.10 -14.80
N THR A 88 25.60 11.42 -13.73
CA THR A 88 24.91 10.20 -13.27
C THR A 88 23.51 10.54 -12.72
N ASP A 89 23.39 11.61 -11.93
CA ASP A 89 22.10 12.01 -11.36
C ASP A 89 21.14 12.55 -12.41
N LEU A 90 21.60 13.25 -13.43
CA LEU A 90 20.82 13.62 -14.62
C LEU A 90 20.39 12.38 -15.43
N ALA A 91 21.27 11.42 -15.65
CA ALA A 91 20.92 10.17 -16.34
C ALA A 91 19.89 9.37 -15.58
N ASN A 92 20.00 9.30 -14.24
CA ASN A 92 19.02 8.65 -13.36
C ASN A 92 17.67 9.38 -13.42
N LEU A 93 17.65 10.72 -13.35
CA LEU A 93 16.44 11.52 -13.50
C LEU A 93 15.80 11.32 -14.86
N ARG A 94 16.58 11.31 -15.96
CA ARG A 94 16.10 11.02 -17.32
C ARG A 94 15.45 9.65 -17.39
N SER A 95 16.09 8.62 -16.82
CA SER A 95 15.56 7.26 -16.75
C SER A 95 14.22 7.23 -16.01
N ALA A 96 14.12 7.91 -14.88
CA ALA A 96 12.89 8.02 -14.10
C ALA A 96 11.77 8.77 -14.84
N LEU A 97 12.11 9.68 -15.77
CA LEU A 97 11.18 10.44 -16.58
C LEU A 97 10.82 9.78 -17.92
N THR A 98 11.36 8.60 -18.24
CA THR A 98 11.16 7.95 -19.55
C THR A 98 9.69 7.73 -19.91
N ASN A 99 8.86 7.38 -18.92
CA ASN A 99 7.42 7.16 -19.09
C ASN A 99 6.57 8.41 -18.78
N ARG A 100 7.21 9.58 -18.65
CA ARG A 100 6.56 10.85 -18.34
C ARG A 100 6.23 11.65 -19.62
N PRO A 101 5.31 12.63 -19.53
CA PRO A 101 5.01 13.51 -20.66
C PRO A 101 6.25 14.16 -21.24
N GLN A 102 6.25 14.39 -22.55
CA GLN A 102 7.37 15.00 -23.27
C GLN A 102 7.76 16.39 -22.70
N SER A 103 6.79 17.10 -22.12
CA SER A 103 7.06 18.38 -21.43
C SER A 103 8.03 18.23 -20.25
N GLU A 104 7.90 17.16 -19.45
CA GLU A 104 8.79 16.89 -18.30
C GLU A 104 10.18 16.44 -18.79
N GLN A 105 10.25 15.62 -19.82
CA GLN A 105 11.51 15.20 -20.45
C GLN A 105 12.26 16.40 -21.06
N ALA A 106 11.52 17.34 -21.65
CA ALA A 106 12.12 18.57 -22.20
C ALA A 106 12.72 19.47 -21.09
N LEU A 107 12.11 19.56 -19.91
CA LEU A 107 12.66 20.29 -18.77
C LEU A 107 13.96 19.64 -18.26
N GLU A 108 14.03 18.31 -18.23
CA GLU A 108 15.25 17.58 -17.86
C GLU A 108 16.38 17.86 -18.87
N THR A 109 16.10 17.82 -20.17
CA THR A 109 17.09 18.14 -21.22
C THR A 109 17.62 19.58 -21.08
N GLN A 110 16.77 20.52 -20.70
CA GLN A 110 17.19 21.89 -20.41
C GLN A 110 18.08 21.96 -19.15
N LEU A 111 17.76 21.21 -18.09
CA LEU A 111 18.61 21.11 -16.90
C LEU A 111 20.00 20.57 -17.23
N GLU A 112 20.10 19.55 -18.08
CA GLU A 112 21.39 19.02 -18.54
C GLU A 112 22.21 20.09 -19.27
N SER A 113 21.60 20.83 -20.17
CA SER A 113 22.27 21.94 -20.87
C SER A 113 22.74 23.04 -19.92
N LEU A 114 21.91 23.38 -18.91
CA LEU A 114 22.28 24.38 -17.90
C LEU A 114 23.41 23.86 -17.00
N ALA A 115 23.42 22.59 -16.63
CA ALA A 115 24.48 21.98 -15.84
C ALA A 115 25.83 22.06 -16.56
N ALA A 116 25.88 21.74 -17.85
CA ALA A 116 27.08 21.83 -18.67
C ALA A 116 27.57 23.29 -18.78
N SER A 117 26.64 24.26 -18.96
CA SER A 117 26.95 25.66 -19.04
C SER A 117 27.50 26.23 -17.72
N LYS A 118 26.85 25.84 -16.60
CA LYS A 118 27.28 26.22 -15.25
C LYS A 118 28.65 25.65 -14.92
N GLN A 119 28.87 24.36 -15.22
CA GLN A 119 30.16 23.71 -15.01
C GLN A 119 31.29 24.43 -15.78
N THR A 120 31.07 24.77 -17.05
CA THR A 120 32.04 25.51 -17.88
C THR A 120 32.37 26.87 -17.29
N GLU A 121 31.39 27.61 -16.79
CA GLU A 121 31.59 28.91 -16.13
C GLU A 121 32.44 28.75 -14.87
N ILE A 122 32.12 27.76 -14.02
CA ILE A 122 32.84 27.48 -12.78
C ILE A 122 34.29 27.07 -13.08
N GLU A 123 34.51 26.16 -14.02
CA GLU A 123 35.86 25.73 -14.44
C GLU A 123 36.72 26.90 -14.88
N ARG A 124 36.16 27.78 -15.71
CA ARG A 124 36.88 29.00 -16.19
C ARG A 124 37.22 29.93 -15.03
N THR A 125 36.32 30.08 -14.09
CA THR A 125 36.52 30.97 -12.92
C THR A 125 37.60 30.41 -11.99
N ILE A 126 37.57 29.07 -11.71
CA ILE A 126 38.58 28.41 -10.92
C ILE A 126 39.95 28.46 -11.61
N ALA A 127 40.02 28.19 -12.92
CA ALA A 127 41.26 28.26 -13.67
C ALA A 127 41.91 29.65 -13.63
N LEU A 128 41.13 30.73 -13.78
CA LEU A 128 41.63 32.10 -13.63
C LEU A 128 42.19 32.34 -12.23
N ARG A 129 41.54 31.85 -11.19
CA ARG A 129 42.01 31.99 -9.80
C ARG A 129 43.32 31.22 -9.56
N GLN A 130 43.41 29.98 -10.04
CA GLN A 130 44.62 29.13 -9.94
C GLN A 130 45.82 29.77 -10.68
N GLN A 131 45.58 30.46 -11.78
CA GLN A 131 46.62 31.19 -12.54
C GLN A 131 47.03 32.52 -11.89
N GLY A 132 46.46 32.86 -10.73
CA GLY A 132 46.76 34.11 -10.03
C GLY A 132 45.94 35.34 -10.54
N TYR A 133 45.07 35.15 -11.53
CA TYR A 133 44.24 36.24 -12.07
C TYR A 133 42.99 36.51 -11.22
N ARG A 134 43.19 36.77 -9.94
CA ARG A 134 42.10 36.97 -8.98
C ARG A 134 41.07 37.98 -9.47
N HIS A 135 41.52 39.14 -9.92
CA HIS A 135 40.61 40.21 -10.38
C HIS A 135 39.73 39.77 -11.57
N ARG A 136 40.31 39.06 -12.54
CA ARG A 136 39.58 38.53 -13.70
C ARG A 136 38.57 37.45 -13.29
N ALA A 137 38.92 36.58 -12.33
CA ALA A 137 38.00 35.61 -11.81
C ALA A 137 36.75 36.29 -11.16
N PHE A 138 36.98 37.33 -10.35
CA PHE A 138 35.88 38.11 -9.77
C PHE A 138 35.05 38.85 -10.82
N GLN A 139 35.69 39.45 -11.83
CA GLN A 139 34.98 40.09 -12.93
C GLN A 139 34.07 39.10 -13.66
N LEU A 140 34.52 37.88 -13.89
CA LEU A 140 33.68 36.85 -14.52
C LEU A 140 32.45 36.51 -13.65
N VAL A 141 32.61 36.36 -12.34
CA VAL A 141 31.47 36.17 -11.40
C VAL A 141 30.53 37.37 -11.42
N GLN A 142 31.05 38.59 -11.48
CA GLN A 142 30.26 39.84 -11.54
C GLN A 142 29.42 39.98 -12.81
N THR A 143 29.69 39.20 -13.88
CA THR A 143 28.80 39.15 -15.04
C THR A 143 27.43 38.59 -14.70
N ASN A 144 27.27 37.93 -13.52
CA ASN A 144 26.07 37.23 -13.07
C ASN A 144 25.65 36.05 -13.96
N GLN A 145 26.48 35.63 -14.90
CA GLN A 145 26.17 34.53 -15.82
C GLN A 145 25.94 33.20 -15.04
N GLY A 146 26.84 32.90 -14.11
CA GLY A 146 26.68 31.72 -13.24
C GLY A 146 25.41 31.77 -12.39
N LYS A 147 25.04 32.95 -11.88
CA LYS A 147 23.79 33.21 -11.17
C LYS A 147 22.57 32.96 -12.07
N GLN A 148 22.60 33.46 -13.31
CA GLN A 148 21.50 33.22 -14.27
C GLN A 148 21.28 31.74 -14.54
N TYR A 149 22.34 30.93 -14.71
CA TYR A 149 22.20 29.47 -14.87
C TYR A 149 21.58 28.81 -13.63
N SER A 150 21.99 29.21 -12.43
CA SER A 150 21.40 28.68 -11.19
C SER A 150 19.94 29.10 -11.03
N ASP A 151 19.56 30.32 -11.36
CA ASP A 151 18.18 30.80 -11.26
C ASP A 151 17.27 30.10 -12.28
N GLN A 152 17.75 29.85 -13.50
CA GLN A 152 17.03 29.08 -14.52
C GLN A 152 16.89 27.65 -14.10
N ALA A 153 17.94 26.97 -13.61
CA ALA A 153 17.87 25.59 -13.11
C ALA A 153 16.88 25.48 -11.95
N ARG A 154 16.90 26.46 -11.01
CA ARG A 154 15.92 26.51 -9.91
C ARG A 154 14.49 26.57 -10.42
N SER A 155 14.22 27.37 -11.44
CA SER A 155 12.89 27.48 -12.05
C SER A 155 12.44 26.15 -12.67
N LEU A 156 13.33 25.45 -13.39
CA LEU A 156 13.03 24.15 -13.98
C LEU A 156 12.80 23.09 -12.93
N VAL A 157 13.65 23.03 -11.89
CA VAL A 157 13.52 22.15 -10.73
C VAL A 157 12.18 22.37 -10.01
N SER A 158 11.83 23.65 -9.78
CA SER A 158 10.55 24.03 -9.18
C SER A 158 9.36 23.58 -10.02
N SER A 159 9.44 23.73 -11.34
CA SER A 159 8.39 23.29 -12.27
C SER A 159 8.23 21.77 -12.25
N LEU A 160 9.31 21.00 -12.35
CA LEU A 160 9.30 19.55 -12.25
C LEU A 160 8.74 19.07 -10.90
N SER A 161 9.20 19.69 -9.79
CA SER A 161 8.72 19.37 -8.44
C SER A 161 7.23 19.65 -8.29
N SER A 162 6.74 20.77 -8.85
CA SER A 162 5.32 21.12 -8.81
C SER A 162 4.45 20.12 -9.60
N MET A 163 4.91 19.71 -10.78
CA MET A 163 4.22 18.69 -11.59
C MET A 163 4.16 17.35 -10.86
N GLU A 164 5.27 16.93 -10.26
CA GLU A 164 5.35 15.68 -9.53
C GLU A 164 4.52 15.70 -8.22
N ASN A 165 4.54 16.81 -7.49
CA ASN A 165 3.68 16.99 -6.31
C ASN A 165 2.20 16.94 -6.66
N SER A 166 1.80 17.57 -7.77
CA SER A 166 0.42 17.53 -8.26
C SER A 166 -0.02 16.10 -8.63
N ARG A 167 0.89 15.35 -9.24
CA ARG A 167 0.67 13.92 -9.58
C ARG A 167 0.56 13.07 -8.33
N PHE A 168 1.47 13.26 -7.39
CA PHE A 168 1.44 12.55 -6.11
C PHE A 168 0.13 12.80 -5.35
N ALA A 169 -0.31 14.06 -5.27
CA ALA A 169 -1.58 14.42 -4.65
C ALA A 169 -2.79 13.78 -5.37
N ALA A 170 -2.76 13.69 -6.71
CA ALA A 170 -3.81 13.01 -7.48
C ALA A 170 -3.83 11.50 -7.20
N LEU A 171 -2.66 10.85 -7.10
CA LEU A 171 -2.53 9.43 -6.75
C LEU A 171 -3.01 9.16 -5.32
N GLU A 172 -2.68 10.02 -4.36
CA GLU A 172 -3.18 9.92 -2.97
C GLU A 172 -4.72 10.01 -2.94
N LYS A 173 -5.29 11.01 -3.59
CA LYS A 173 -6.73 11.16 -3.67
C LYS A 173 -7.43 9.95 -4.30
N GLN A 174 -6.85 9.41 -5.37
CA GLN A 174 -7.37 8.19 -6.01
C GLN A 174 -7.24 6.97 -5.10
N ARG A 175 -6.15 6.84 -4.37
CA ARG A 175 -5.92 5.78 -3.39
C ARG A 175 -6.95 5.85 -2.26
N ASP A 176 -7.20 7.03 -1.71
CA ASP A 176 -8.17 7.21 -0.62
C ASP A 176 -9.59 6.91 -1.08
N ALA A 177 -9.97 7.35 -2.27
CA ALA A 177 -11.26 7.03 -2.86
C ALA A 177 -11.42 5.51 -3.09
N ASN A 178 -10.42 4.86 -3.67
CA ASN A 178 -10.43 3.41 -3.89
C ASN A 178 -10.45 2.62 -2.58
N SER A 179 -9.70 3.07 -1.56
CA SER A 179 -9.67 2.45 -0.23
C SER A 179 -11.02 2.55 0.48
N SER A 180 -11.64 3.73 0.46
CA SER A 180 -12.96 3.96 1.05
C SER A 180 -14.05 3.10 0.37
N GLN A 181 -14.05 3.05 -0.96
CA GLN A 181 -14.99 2.23 -1.71
C GLN A 181 -14.80 0.73 -1.43
N ALA A 182 -13.57 0.24 -1.40
CA ALA A 182 -13.28 -1.15 -1.13
C ALA A 182 -13.64 -1.55 0.31
N MET A 183 -13.37 -0.66 1.28
CA MET A 183 -13.75 -0.87 2.67
C MET A 183 -15.28 -0.98 2.82
N SER A 184 -16.04 -0.09 2.19
CA SER A 184 -17.51 -0.15 2.21
C SER A 184 -18.05 -1.42 1.55
N GLN A 185 -17.49 -1.85 0.42
CA GLN A 185 -17.85 -3.09 -0.26
C GLN A 185 -17.53 -4.33 0.59
N THR A 186 -16.37 -4.36 1.24
CA THR A 186 -15.97 -5.47 2.12
C THR A 186 -16.88 -5.55 3.34
N ILE A 187 -17.21 -4.42 3.97
CA ILE A 187 -18.14 -4.36 5.10
C ILE A 187 -19.52 -4.85 4.67
N ALA A 188 -20.05 -4.37 3.54
CA ALA A 188 -21.35 -4.79 3.02
C ALA A 188 -21.37 -6.30 2.71
N ALA A 189 -20.34 -6.84 2.08
CA ALA A 189 -20.21 -8.27 1.78
C ALA A 189 -20.17 -9.12 3.07
N ASN A 190 -19.42 -8.67 4.08
CA ASN A 190 -19.35 -9.36 5.37
C ASN A 190 -20.68 -9.28 6.16
N LEU A 191 -21.39 -8.16 6.10
CA LEU A 191 -22.73 -8.04 6.71
C LEU A 191 -23.74 -8.95 6.02
N CYS A 192 -23.70 -9.05 4.69
CA CYS A 192 -24.53 -10.00 3.96
C CYS A 192 -24.21 -11.46 4.35
N LEU A 193 -22.94 -11.78 4.49
CA LEU A 193 -22.50 -13.12 4.91
C LEU A 193 -22.97 -13.44 6.34
N LEU A 194 -22.83 -12.50 7.28
CA LEU A 194 -23.35 -12.61 8.64
C LEU A 194 -24.87 -12.75 8.67
N GLY A 195 -25.60 -11.97 7.88
CA GLY A 195 -27.05 -12.07 7.76
C GLY A 195 -27.49 -13.44 7.24
N LEU A 196 -26.81 -13.98 6.24
CA LEU A 196 -27.09 -15.30 5.68
C LEU A 196 -26.75 -16.44 6.65
N THR A 197 -25.63 -16.35 7.37
CA THR A 197 -25.28 -17.34 8.40
C THR A 197 -26.25 -17.29 9.57
N ALA A 198 -26.67 -16.10 10.01
CA ALA A 198 -27.71 -15.93 11.02
C ALA A 198 -29.06 -16.45 10.55
N GLY A 199 -29.45 -16.14 9.30
CA GLY A 199 -30.68 -16.67 8.68
C GLY A 199 -30.68 -18.19 8.58
N LEU A 200 -29.56 -18.78 8.16
CA LEU A 200 -29.39 -20.23 8.13
C LEU A 200 -29.49 -20.86 9.53
N PHE A 201 -28.88 -20.22 10.53
CA PHE A 201 -28.97 -20.63 11.93
C PHE A 201 -30.41 -20.57 12.46
N LEU A 202 -31.14 -19.48 12.19
CA LEU A 202 -32.54 -19.34 12.57
C LEU A 202 -33.41 -20.33 11.86
N LEU A 203 -33.15 -20.63 10.60
CA LEU A 203 -33.87 -21.64 9.82
C LEU A 203 -33.63 -23.06 10.37
N VAL A 204 -32.38 -23.36 10.75
CA VAL A 204 -32.03 -24.63 11.43
C VAL A 204 -32.76 -24.74 12.79
N ARG A 205 -32.75 -23.68 13.59
CA ARG A 205 -33.46 -23.61 14.87
C ARG A 205 -34.96 -23.78 14.72
N PHE A 206 -35.55 -23.16 13.71
CA PHE A 206 -36.98 -23.37 13.40
C PHE A 206 -37.30 -24.82 13.03
N TYR A 207 -36.41 -25.42 12.24
CA TYR A 207 -36.55 -26.85 11.88
C TYR A 207 -36.35 -27.82 13.07
N GLU A 208 -35.39 -27.51 13.97
CA GLU A 208 -35.25 -28.31 15.21
C GLU A 208 -36.52 -28.30 16.03
N ARG A 209 -37.15 -27.14 16.25
CA ARG A 209 -38.40 -27.03 16.98
C ARG A 209 -39.57 -27.79 16.32
N ALA A 210 -39.62 -27.73 14.99
CA ALA A 210 -40.65 -28.46 14.24
C ALA A 210 -40.43 -29.99 14.31
N LEU A 211 -39.18 -30.44 14.40
CA LEU A 211 -38.85 -31.85 14.57
C LEU A 211 -39.13 -32.37 16.00
N GLU A 212 -38.84 -31.55 17.03
CA GLU A 212 -39.16 -31.85 18.41
C GLU A 212 -40.67 -32.05 18.61
N GLN A 213 -41.51 -31.27 17.93
CA GLN A 213 -42.96 -31.42 17.95
C GLN A 213 -43.45 -32.70 17.27
N GLN A 214 -42.75 -33.14 16.21
CA GLN A 214 -43.08 -34.42 15.54
C GLN A 214 -42.52 -35.66 16.28
N ALA A 215 -41.38 -35.51 16.94
CA ALA A 215 -40.74 -36.62 17.67
C ALA A 215 -41.45 -36.99 18.96
N ALA A 216 -42.19 -36.04 19.55
CA ALA A 216 -43.07 -36.34 20.69
C ALA A 216 -44.19 -37.33 20.37
N GLN A 217 -44.42 -37.60 19.08
CA GLN A 217 -45.50 -38.46 18.62
C GLN A 217 -45.07 -39.92 18.28
N SER A 218 -43.80 -40.24 18.20
CA SER A 218 -43.42 -41.65 17.93
C SER A 218 -42.03 -42.01 18.46
N ARG A 219 -41.94 -43.09 19.22
CA ARG A 219 -40.68 -43.67 19.74
C ARG A 219 -39.70 -44.13 18.63
N GLN A 220 -40.14 -44.27 17.40
CA GLN A 220 -39.27 -44.63 16.27
C GLN A 220 -38.47 -43.45 15.74
N ALA A 221 -38.90 -42.20 15.96
CA ALA A 221 -38.18 -41.00 15.53
C ALA A 221 -36.91 -40.69 16.36
N LEU A 222 -36.77 -41.33 17.53
CA LEU A 222 -35.60 -41.11 18.40
C LEU A 222 -34.28 -41.61 17.77
N VAL A 223 -34.29 -42.77 17.12
CA VAL A 223 -33.08 -43.33 16.48
C VAL A 223 -32.71 -42.55 15.20
N GLU A 224 -33.72 -42.08 14.48
CA GLU A 224 -33.49 -41.21 13.30
C GLU A 224 -33.04 -39.81 13.68
N ARG A 225 -33.48 -39.32 14.84
CA ARG A 225 -33.08 -38.05 15.46
C ARG A 225 -31.58 -38.04 15.81
N ASP A 226 -31.03 -39.06 16.40
CA ASP A 226 -29.64 -39.14 16.82
C ASP A 226 -28.69 -39.12 15.59
N SER A 227 -29.12 -39.83 14.52
CA SER A 227 -28.40 -39.81 13.24
C SER A 227 -28.42 -38.43 12.55
N GLN A 228 -29.51 -37.67 12.70
CA GLN A 228 -29.61 -36.31 12.14
C GLN A 228 -28.86 -35.27 12.99
N LEU A 229 -28.82 -35.45 14.32
CA LEU A 229 -28.00 -34.64 15.22
C LEU A 229 -26.51 -34.80 14.91
N GLU A 230 -26.06 -36.07 14.67
CA GLU A 230 -24.65 -36.28 14.25
C GLU A 230 -24.29 -35.60 12.93
N LYS A 231 -25.23 -35.62 11.96
CA LYS A 231 -25.01 -34.88 10.70
C LYS A 231 -24.94 -33.35 10.88
N LEU A 232 -25.76 -32.83 11.79
CA LEU A 232 -25.77 -31.38 12.09
C LEU A 232 -24.46 -30.96 12.77
N ILE A 233 -23.98 -31.74 13.73
CA ILE A 233 -22.69 -31.51 14.41
C ILE A 233 -21.52 -31.55 13.40
N ARG A 234 -21.53 -32.56 12.48
CA ARG A 234 -20.52 -32.64 11.41
C ARG A 234 -20.58 -31.49 10.43
N LEU A 235 -21.78 -30.99 10.09
CA LEU A 235 -21.97 -29.83 9.23
C LEU A 235 -21.55 -28.51 9.93
N MET A 236 -21.85 -28.39 11.23
CA MET A 236 -21.42 -27.26 12.06
C MET A 236 -19.90 -27.29 12.28
N SER A 237 -19.31 -28.48 12.49
CA SER A 237 -17.85 -28.65 12.57
C SER A 237 -17.20 -28.27 11.22
N ALA A 238 -17.73 -28.73 10.10
CA ALA A 238 -17.23 -28.39 8.77
C ALA A 238 -17.40 -26.91 8.44
N ALA A 239 -18.51 -26.26 8.85
CA ALA A 239 -18.73 -24.84 8.72
C ALA A 239 -17.78 -24.04 9.64
N GLY A 240 -17.51 -24.54 10.85
CA GLY A 240 -16.55 -23.96 11.79
C GLY A 240 -15.11 -24.02 11.27
N ASP A 241 -14.71 -25.14 10.67
CA ASP A 241 -13.39 -25.31 10.07
C ASP A 241 -13.21 -24.42 8.82
N GLN A 242 -14.28 -24.22 8.07
CA GLN A 242 -14.27 -23.35 6.90
C GLN A 242 -14.20 -21.86 7.25
N THR A 243 -14.90 -21.45 8.31
CA THR A 243 -14.81 -20.07 8.85
C THR A 243 -13.40 -19.81 9.42
N ARG A 244 -12.78 -20.81 10.05
CA ARG A 244 -11.40 -20.74 10.54
C ARG A 244 -10.40 -20.49 9.42
N ALA A 245 -10.53 -21.19 8.30
CA ALA A 245 -9.67 -21.00 7.14
C ALA A 245 -9.76 -19.55 6.58
N GLN A 246 -10.94 -18.94 6.61
CA GLN A 246 -11.12 -17.58 6.14
C GLN A 246 -10.57 -16.54 7.09
N ILE A 247 -10.76 -16.70 8.41
CA ILE A 247 -10.16 -15.83 9.42
C ILE A 247 -8.64 -15.87 9.27
N ALA A 248 -8.03 -17.07 9.12
CA ALA A 248 -6.61 -17.24 8.92
C ALA A 248 -6.09 -16.52 7.66
N VAL A 249 -6.83 -16.54 6.55
CA VAL A 249 -6.49 -15.79 5.33
C VAL A 249 -6.55 -14.27 5.56
N ILE A 250 -7.55 -13.79 6.31
CA ILE A 250 -7.69 -12.37 6.64
C ILE A 250 -6.53 -11.93 7.56
N GLU A 251 -6.21 -12.72 8.59
CA GLU A 251 -5.09 -12.44 9.50
C GLU A 251 -3.75 -12.40 8.78
N GLU A 252 -3.49 -13.35 7.89
CA GLU A 252 -2.27 -13.39 7.10
C GLU A 252 -2.15 -12.17 6.17
N ASN A 253 -3.23 -11.78 5.51
CA ASN A 253 -3.26 -10.60 4.65
C ASN A 253 -3.06 -9.30 5.45
N VAL A 254 -3.66 -9.19 6.64
CA VAL A 254 -3.48 -8.04 7.55
C VAL A 254 -2.04 -8.00 8.09
N ARG A 255 -1.46 -9.16 8.44
CA ARG A 255 -0.07 -9.28 8.86
C ARG A 255 0.88 -8.84 7.75
N LEU A 256 0.70 -9.35 6.53
CA LEU A 256 1.50 -8.97 5.36
C LEU A 256 1.40 -7.47 5.04
N LEU A 257 0.21 -6.88 5.20
CA LEU A 257 0.01 -5.45 5.05
C LEU A 257 0.79 -4.65 6.10
N LEU A 258 0.75 -5.07 7.36
CA LEU A 258 1.42 -4.39 8.46
C LEU A 258 2.94 -4.58 8.43
N GLU A 259 3.45 -5.79 8.08
CA GLU A 259 4.88 -6.09 8.04
C GLU A 259 5.58 -5.52 6.79
N LYS A 260 4.92 -5.62 5.63
CA LYS A 260 5.55 -5.27 4.33
C LYS A 260 5.46 -3.78 4.00
N TYR A 261 4.52 -3.08 4.63
CA TYR A 261 4.26 -1.66 4.38
C TYR A 261 4.35 -0.79 5.64
N ASP A 262 5.09 -1.29 6.66
CA ASP A 262 5.41 -0.52 7.87
C ASP A 262 6.14 0.77 7.48
N GLY A 263 5.55 1.93 7.86
CA GLY A 263 6.05 3.26 7.47
C GLY A 263 5.50 3.85 6.17
N PHE A 264 4.75 3.10 5.35
CA PHE A 264 4.11 3.59 4.11
C PHE A 264 2.58 3.73 4.22
N LEU A 265 1.97 3.08 5.22
CA LEU A 265 0.54 3.23 5.46
C LEU A 265 0.25 4.58 6.13
N PRO A 266 -0.71 5.36 5.61
CA PRO A 266 -1.16 6.55 6.31
C PRO A 266 -1.74 6.14 7.68
N PRO A 267 -1.71 7.04 8.69
CA PRO A 267 -2.15 6.73 10.07
C PRO A 267 -3.54 6.09 10.13
N LEU A 268 -4.43 6.49 9.24
CA LEU A 268 -5.79 5.93 9.12
C LEU A 268 -5.77 4.48 8.58
N GLY A 269 -4.91 4.17 7.62
CA GLY A 269 -4.75 2.82 7.05
C GLY A 269 -4.17 1.84 8.09
N TYR A 270 -3.21 2.30 8.88
CA TYR A 270 -2.63 1.54 9.99
C TYR A 270 -3.67 1.27 11.09
N ALA A 271 -4.46 2.29 11.46
CA ALA A 271 -5.53 2.14 12.44
C ALA A 271 -6.61 1.15 11.96
N CYS A 272 -7.02 1.19 10.70
CA CYS A 272 -7.98 0.24 10.13
C CYS A 272 -7.43 -1.20 10.11
N ALA A 273 -6.17 -1.41 9.76
CA ALA A 273 -5.54 -2.72 9.78
C ALA A 273 -5.44 -3.27 11.23
N GLN A 274 -5.15 -2.43 12.19
CA GLN A 274 -5.16 -2.77 13.63
C GLN A 274 -6.56 -3.16 14.11
N GLN A 275 -7.60 -2.42 13.71
CA GLN A 275 -9.00 -2.75 14.05
C GLN A 275 -9.45 -4.08 13.45
N ILE A 276 -9.07 -4.38 12.21
CA ILE A 276 -9.38 -5.67 11.58
C ILE A 276 -8.68 -6.80 12.33
N LYS A 277 -7.40 -6.62 12.72
CA LYS A 277 -6.64 -7.59 13.53
C LYS A 277 -7.29 -7.85 14.88
N GLN A 278 -7.79 -6.82 15.53
CA GLN A 278 -8.49 -6.95 16.81
C GLN A 278 -9.82 -7.68 16.63
N ALA A 279 -10.60 -7.33 15.61
CA ALA A 279 -11.88 -7.97 15.32
C ALA A 279 -11.74 -9.45 14.94
N THR A 280 -10.69 -9.84 14.20
CA THR A 280 -10.42 -11.26 13.90
C THR A 280 -10.04 -12.05 15.17
N ALA A 281 -9.26 -11.45 16.07
CA ALA A 281 -8.92 -12.06 17.35
C ALA A 281 -10.16 -12.25 18.25
N GLU A 282 -11.06 -11.28 18.30
CA GLU A 282 -12.33 -11.37 19.04
C GLU A 282 -13.27 -12.43 18.44
N LEU A 283 -13.32 -12.57 17.11
CA LEU A 283 -14.07 -13.62 16.42
C LEU A 283 -13.49 -15.03 16.70
N GLU A 284 -12.16 -15.16 16.77
CA GLU A 284 -11.52 -16.42 17.14
C GLU A 284 -11.81 -16.81 18.60
N GLN A 285 -11.81 -15.83 19.50
CA GLN A 285 -12.15 -16.05 20.92
C GLN A 285 -13.62 -16.47 21.10
N LEU A 286 -14.57 -15.75 20.48
CA LEU A 286 -16.00 -16.09 20.48
C LEU A 286 -16.26 -17.49 19.91
N ARG A 287 -15.52 -17.89 18.88
CA ARG A 287 -15.57 -19.24 18.31
C ARG A 287 -15.05 -20.29 19.30
N GLY A 288 -13.92 -20.01 19.98
CA GLY A 288 -13.35 -20.88 21.01
C GLY A 288 -14.35 -21.15 22.15
N ASP A 289 -15.06 -20.13 22.57
CA ASP A 289 -16.08 -20.21 23.61
C ASP A 289 -17.33 -20.98 23.13
N LEU A 290 -17.69 -20.89 21.82
CA LEU A 290 -18.81 -21.62 21.22
C LEU A 290 -18.53 -23.11 20.93
N LEU A 291 -17.27 -23.47 20.63
CA LEU A 291 -16.85 -24.83 20.26
C LEU A 291 -16.09 -25.57 21.39
N GLY A 292 -15.71 -24.84 22.45
CA GLY A 292 -14.88 -25.37 23.56
C GLY A 292 -15.59 -26.21 24.57
N HIS A 293 -16.90 -26.41 24.51
CA HIS A 293 -17.66 -27.12 25.55
C HIS A 293 -18.55 -28.32 25.11
N PRO A 294 -18.15 -29.17 24.14
CA PRO A 294 -18.98 -30.39 23.94
C PRO A 294 -18.45 -31.69 24.54
N GLU A 295 -17.21 -31.74 25.06
CA GLU A 295 -16.65 -33.05 25.48
C GLU A 295 -16.64 -33.33 26.97
N SER A 296 -16.78 -32.33 27.87
CA SER A 296 -16.77 -32.58 29.31
C SER A 296 -18.11 -32.97 29.92
N ASP A 297 -19.24 -32.57 29.32
CA ASP A 297 -20.56 -32.75 29.96
C ASP A 297 -21.31 -34.01 29.53
N ILE A 298 -20.88 -34.72 28.46
CA ILE A 298 -21.57 -35.91 27.96
C ILE A 298 -21.19 -37.17 28.78
N HIS A 299 -20.00 -37.19 29.40
CA HIS A 299 -19.56 -38.33 30.22
C HIS A 299 -20.08 -38.34 31.66
N GLU A 300 -20.56 -37.21 32.18
CA GLU A 300 -21.01 -37.08 33.56
C GLU A 300 -22.53 -37.35 33.75
N GLN A 301 -23.32 -37.35 32.67
CA GLN A 301 -24.75 -37.68 32.73
C GLN A 301 -25.11 -39.14 32.31
N ALA A 302 -24.12 -39.98 31.99
CA ALA A 302 -24.31 -41.39 31.64
C ALA A 302 -23.80 -42.37 32.74
N ALA A 303 -23.42 -41.82 33.94
CA ALA A 303 -23.16 -42.61 35.15
C ALA A 303 -24.27 -42.35 36.16
#